data_e95b25111cd100a2030eda1b33d13524
#
_entry.id   e95b25111cd100a2030eda1b33d13524
#
_cell.length_a   1.000
_cell.length_b   1.000
_cell.length_c   1.000
_cell.angle_alpha   90.00
_cell.angle_beta   90.00
_cell.angle_gamma   90.00
#
_symmetry.space_group_name_H-M   'P 1'
#
loop_
_entity.id
_entity.type
_entity.pdbx_description
1 polymer ?
#
loop_
_entity_poly.entity_id
_entity_poly.type
_entity_poly.pdbx_seq_one_letter_code
_entity_poly.pdbx_strand_id
1 'polypeptide(L)'
;IGGSDVFIERDITPKELYQITEAVGNALRNASVDFRSPTPRFRLRAVKDAARLRGLELEQLSPEERIVRGYASAVVVMRRFFEDLSESHYTLPRRLKRVAQTLVDLSEGNVPLFLGVTEARNANFDDAGRAVNSAILAVAMARKLTNDAVVLSKVAIAALVHDVARPRAVALAAQGEFGAGTTSLSEDQEDELPRGTAAVLSALGRLNEASIH
;
A
#
# COMPACT_ATOMS: atom_id res chain seq x y z
N ILE A 1 3.95 21.29 2.37
CA ILE A 1 2.90 21.04 3.39
C ILE A 1 3.13 19.61 3.87
N GLY A 2 4.20 19.41 4.64
CA GLY A 2 4.58 18.11 5.14
C GLY A 2 3.65 17.68 6.27
N GLY A 3 2.79 16.68 6.00
CA GLY A 3 2.07 15.96 7.03
C GLY A 3 0.91 16.68 7.70
N SER A 4 -0.03 17.21 6.93
CA SER A 4 -1.28 17.79 7.46
C SER A 4 -2.48 16.94 7.04
N ASP A 5 -3.42 16.70 7.96
CA ASP A 5 -4.72 16.15 7.63
C ASP A 5 -5.59 17.24 7.04
N VAL A 6 -6.35 16.87 6.00
CA VAL A 6 -7.26 17.76 5.29
C VAL A 6 -8.69 17.37 5.67
N PHE A 7 -9.44 18.30 6.24
CA PHE A 7 -10.86 18.14 6.53
C PHE A 7 -11.68 19.00 5.58
N ILE A 8 -12.58 18.37 4.85
CA ILE A 8 -13.51 19.02 3.93
C ILE A 8 -14.93 18.61 4.35
N GLU A 9 -15.80 19.57 4.62
CA GLU A 9 -17.20 19.29 4.94
C GLU A 9 -17.97 18.87 3.68
N ARG A 10 -19.02 18.04 3.85
CA ARG A 10 -19.77 17.45 2.73
C ARG A 10 -20.48 18.47 1.84
N ASP A 11 -20.83 19.64 2.40
CA ASP A 11 -21.63 20.67 1.71
C ASP A 11 -20.75 21.75 1.06
N ILE A 12 -19.49 21.40 0.70
CA ILE A 12 -18.59 22.33 0.05
C ILE A 12 -19.09 22.66 -1.36
N THR A 13 -19.13 23.95 -1.68
CA THR A 13 -19.55 24.41 -2.99
C THR A 13 -18.41 24.36 -4.01
N PRO A 14 -18.69 24.25 -5.34
CA PRO A 14 -17.65 24.29 -6.37
C PRO A 14 -16.76 25.52 -6.31
N LYS A 15 -17.31 26.68 -5.91
CA LYS A 15 -16.57 27.94 -5.75
C LYS A 15 -15.57 27.85 -4.58
N GLU A 16 -15.99 27.28 -3.45
CA GLU A 16 -15.10 27.06 -2.30
C GLU A 16 -14.00 26.05 -2.62
N LEU A 17 -14.33 24.99 -3.38
CA LEU A 17 -13.34 24.01 -3.83
C LEU A 17 -12.26 24.66 -4.70
N TYR A 18 -12.66 25.54 -5.62
CA TYR A 18 -11.71 26.30 -6.43
C TYR A 18 -10.81 27.21 -5.58
N GLN A 19 -11.38 27.93 -4.61
CA GLN A 19 -10.61 28.77 -3.69
C GLN A 19 -9.59 27.96 -2.86
N ILE A 20 -9.97 26.74 -2.44
CA ILE A 20 -9.06 25.82 -1.73
C ILE A 20 -7.91 25.40 -2.62
N THR A 21 -8.19 24.96 -3.85
CA THR A 21 -7.14 24.52 -4.78
C THR A 21 -6.16 25.64 -5.12
N GLU A 22 -6.65 26.85 -5.29
CA GLU A 22 -5.83 28.04 -5.51
C GLU A 22 -4.97 28.38 -4.28
N ALA A 23 -5.55 28.38 -3.08
CA ALA A 23 -4.83 28.63 -1.83
C ALA A 23 -3.75 27.58 -1.53
N VAL A 24 -4.05 26.30 -1.76
CA VAL A 24 -3.08 25.20 -1.62
C VAL A 24 -1.96 25.32 -2.67
N GLY A 25 -2.32 25.61 -3.92
CA GLY A 25 -1.35 25.83 -5.00
C GLY A 25 -0.41 27.00 -4.72
N ASN A 26 -0.91 28.10 -4.14
CA ASN A 26 -0.10 29.25 -3.73
C ASN A 26 0.81 28.92 -2.55
N ALA A 27 0.31 28.19 -1.53
CA ALA A 27 1.11 27.76 -0.40
C ALA A 27 2.22 26.78 -0.79
N LEU A 28 1.99 25.91 -1.77
CA LEU A 28 3.02 25.00 -2.29
C LEU A 28 4.11 25.73 -3.07
N ARG A 29 3.77 26.79 -3.79
CA ARG A 29 4.73 27.62 -4.55
C ARG A 29 5.56 28.53 -3.64
N ASN A 30 4.98 29.00 -2.55
CA ASN A 30 5.59 29.94 -1.62
C ASN A 30 5.80 29.27 -0.25
N ALA A 31 6.91 28.56 -0.07
CA ALA A 31 7.23 27.76 1.12
C ALA A 31 7.24 28.51 2.46
N SER A 32 7.10 29.84 2.45
CA SER A 32 7.14 30.72 3.63
C SER A 32 5.79 31.31 4.04
N VAL A 33 4.70 30.95 3.39
CA VAL A 33 3.38 31.52 3.68
C VAL A 33 2.62 30.63 4.66
N ASP A 34 2.25 31.18 5.82
CA ASP A 34 1.29 30.54 6.72
C ASP A 34 -0.02 30.29 5.96
N PHE A 35 -0.35 29.00 5.80
CA PHE A 35 -1.58 28.62 5.13
C PHE A 35 -2.79 29.05 5.97
N ARG A 36 -3.56 29.99 5.48
CA ARG A 36 -4.87 30.34 6.03
C ARG A 36 -5.97 29.69 5.20
N SER A 37 -6.86 28.99 5.89
CA SER A 37 -8.01 28.38 5.22
C SER A 37 -8.87 29.44 4.52
N PRO A 38 -9.16 29.31 3.21
CA PRO A 38 -9.98 30.28 2.48
C PRO A 38 -11.47 30.19 2.83
N THR A 39 -11.90 29.12 3.51
CA THR A 39 -13.29 28.86 3.89
C THR A 39 -13.33 28.13 5.24
N PRO A 40 -14.34 28.37 6.11
CA PRO A 40 -14.48 27.68 7.38
C PRO A 40 -14.74 26.18 7.22
N ARG A 41 -15.19 25.74 6.04
CA ARG A 41 -15.48 24.33 5.70
C ARG A 41 -14.24 23.52 5.31
N PHE A 42 -13.09 24.18 5.22
CA PHE A 42 -11.81 23.53 4.96
C PHE A 42 -10.85 23.81 6.10
N ARG A 43 -10.24 22.76 6.67
CA ARG A 43 -9.29 22.88 7.76
C ARG A 43 -8.08 21.99 7.53
N LEU A 44 -6.88 22.51 7.81
CA LEU A 44 -5.66 21.76 7.90
C LEU A 44 -5.29 21.55 9.38
N ARG A 45 -4.99 20.33 9.77
CA ARG A 45 -4.47 19.99 11.08
C ARG A 45 -3.04 19.47 10.98
N ALA A 46 -2.17 19.89 11.88
CA ALA A 46 -0.82 19.34 11.97
C ALA A 46 -0.86 17.84 12.35
N VAL A 47 -0.02 17.04 11.70
CA VAL A 47 0.00 15.56 11.85
C VAL A 47 0.28 15.07 13.27
N LYS A 48 0.87 15.89 14.15
CA LYS A 48 1.15 15.49 15.54
C LYS A 48 -0.10 14.99 16.28
N ASP A 49 -1.24 15.61 16.02
CA ASP A 49 -2.51 15.20 16.64
C ASP A 49 -3.24 14.11 15.85
N ALA A 50 -3.01 14.04 14.53
CA ALA A 50 -3.62 13.06 13.65
C ALA A 50 -3.19 11.61 13.95
N ALA A 51 -1.94 11.40 14.33
CA ALA A 51 -1.45 10.06 14.72
C ALA A 51 -2.13 9.56 16.00
N ARG A 52 -2.39 10.45 16.95
CA ARG A 52 -3.08 10.14 18.21
C ARG A 52 -4.58 9.92 17.99
N LEU A 53 -5.23 10.73 17.15
CA LEU A 53 -6.64 10.56 16.80
C LEU A 53 -6.88 9.28 16.01
N ARG A 54 -5.99 8.94 15.06
CA ARG A 54 -6.06 7.65 14.34
C ARG A 54 -5.87 6.44 15.26
N GLY A 55 -5.04 6.55 16.29
CA GLY A 55 -4.91 5.50 17.31
C GLY A 55 -6.23 5.29 18.06
N LEU A 56 -6.85 6.36 18.53
CA LEU A 56 -8.14 6.31 19.23
C LEU A 56 -9.29 5.83 18.33
N GLU A 57 -9.31 6.23 17.05
CA GLU A 57 -10.29 5.73 16.08
C GLU A 57 -10.11 4.24 15.78
N LEU A 58 -8.87 3.74 15.74
CA LEU A 58 -8.57 2.32 15.54
C LEU A 58 -8.99 1.46 16.75
N GLU A 59 -8.87 1.98 17.97
CA GLU A 59 -9.31 1.30 19.18
C GLU A 59 -10.84 1.15 19.26
N GLN A 60 -11.59 2.03 18.59
CA GLN A 60 -13.06 2.00 18.55
C GLN A 60 -13.62 1.09 17.44
N LEU A 61 -12.78 0.62 16.51
CA LEU A 61 -13.22 -0.25 15.43
C LEU A 61 -13.46 -1.69 15.91
N SER A 62 -14.49 -2.33 15.38
CA SER A 62 -14.67 -3.77 15.56
C SER A 62 -13.49 -4.56 14.99
N PRO A 63 -13.27 -5.81 15.42
CA PRO A 63 -12.23 -6.66 14.84
C PRO A 63 -12.34 -6.79 13.32
N GLU A 64 -13.59 -6.90 12.81
CA GLU A 64 -13.91 -6.97 11.39
C GLU A 64 -13.45 -5.72 10.64
N GLU A 65 -13.86 -4.56 11.15
CA GLU A 65 -13.50 -3.27 10.55
C GLU A 65 -11.99 -3.05 10.54
N ARG A 66 -11.28 -3.46 11.60
CA ARG A 66 -9.81 -3.39 11.66
C ARG A 66 -9.15 -4.24 10.58
N ILE A 67 -9.64 -5.47 10.38
CA ILE A 67 -9.10 -6.38 9.36
C ILE A 67 -9.35 -5.82 7.96
N VAL A 68 -10.58 -5.41 7.64
CA VAL A 68 -10.92 -4.83 6.34
C VAL A 68 -10.12 -3.56 6.06
N ARG A 69 -10.00 -2.67 7.04
CA ARG A 69 -9.20 -1.44 6.92
C ARG A 69 -7.72 -1.72 6.74
N GLY A 70 -7.18 -2.69 7.48
CA GLY A 70 -5.78 -3.12 7.35
C GLY A 70 -5.50 -3.70 5.99
N TYR A 71 -6.37 -4.57 5.49
CA TYR A 71 -6.32 -5.14 4.15
C TYR A 71 -6.35 -4.05 3.07
N ALA A 72 -7.34 -3.17 3.10
CA ALA A 72 -7.47 -2.08 2.13
C ALA A 72 -6.24 -1.16 2.13
N SER A 73 -5.71 -0.82 3.32
CA SER A 73 -4.50 -0.02 3.45
C SER A 73 -3.28 -0.72 2.86
N ALA A 74 -3.15 -2.04 3.06
CA ALA A 74 -2.08 -2.84 2.48
C ALA A 74 -2.14 -2.85 0.95
N VAL A 75 -3.34 -3.09 0.38
CA VAL A 75 -3.56 -3.08 -1.07
C VAL A 75 -3.21 -1.71 -1.67
N VAL A 76 -3.62 -0.61 -1.06
CA VAL A 76 -3.29 0.75 -1.55
C VAL A 76 -1.79 1.00 -1.56
N VAL A 77 -1.07 0.59 -0.50
CA VAL A 77 0.41 0.75 -0.44
C VAL A 77 1.09 -0.10 -1.51
N MET A 78 0.65 -1.36 -1.69
CA MET A 78 1.23 -2.26 -2.69
C MET A 78 0.91 -1.82 -4.12
N ARG A 79 -0.32 -1.32 -4.38
CA ARG A 79 -0.70 -0.81 -5.70
C ARG A 79 0.20 0.34 -6.12
N ARG A 80 0.38 1.33 -5.26
CA ARG A 80 1.28 2.45 -5.55
C ARG A 80 2.72 2.00 -5.78
N PHE A 81 3.20 1.04 -4.99
CA PHE A 81 4.53 0.48 -5.18
C PHE A 81 4.67 -0.21 -6.54
N PHE A 82 3.68 -0.96 -6.97
CA PHE A 82 3.70 -1.64 -8.25
C PHE A 82 3.53 -0.68 -9.43
N GLU A 83 2.77 0.39 -9.27
CA GLU A 83 2.71 1.51 -10.23
C GLU A 83 4.09 2.15 -10.40
N ASP A 84 4.76 2.51 -9.30
CA ASP A 84 6.13 3.06 -9.31
C ASP A 84 7.11 2.10 -10.03
N LEU A 85 7.01 0.79 -9.79
CA LEU A 85 7.84 -0.22 -10.45
C LEU A 85 7.57 -0.33 -11.95
N SER A 86 6.29 -0.27 -12.37
CA SER A 86 5.93 -0.31 -13.80
C SER A 86 6.52 0.88 -14.56
N GLU A 87 6.66 2.02 -13.90
CA GLU A 87 7.32 3.24 -14.40
C GLU A 87 8.84 3.25 -14.22
N SER A 88 9.44 2.14 -13.79
CA SER A 88 10.89 2.00 -13.54
C SER A 88 11.40 2.77 -12.32
N HIS A 89 10.53 3.13 -11.39
CA HIS A 89 10.93 3.75 -10.13
C HIS A 89 11.19 2.70 -9.05
N TYR A 90 12.45 2.33 -8.86
CA TYR A 90 12.86 1.29 -7.90
C TYR A 90 13.07 1.88 -6.50
N THR A 91 11.98 2.24 -5.83
CA THR A 91 12.04 2.76 -4.46
C THR A 91 11.15 1.94 -3.53
N LEU A 92 11.77 1.30 -2.53
CA LEU A 92 11.02 0.52 -1.55
C LEU A 92 10.13 1.44 -0.69
N PRO A 93 8.81 1.16 -0.58
CA PRO A 93 7.95 1.96 0.26
C PRO A 93 8.38 1.92 1.72
N ARG A 94 8.59 3.09 2.33
CA ARG A 94 8.89 3.19 3.78
C ARG A 94 7.81 2.54 4.66
N ARG A 95 6.60 2.36 4.10
CA ARG A 95 5.45 1.77 4.78
C ARG A 95 5.36 0.26 4.66
N LEU A 96 6.16 -0.39 3.79
CA LEU A 96 6.07 -1.84 3.56
C LEU A 96 6.25 -2.64 4.86
N LYS A 97 7.26 -2.29 5.66
CA LYS A 97 7.49 -2.93 6.95
C LYS A 97 6.30 -2.76 7.91
N ARG A 98 5.67 -1.59 7.90
CA ARG A 98 4.47 -1.34 8.71
C ARG A 98 3.27 -2.15 8.21
N VAL A 99 3.10 -2.28 6.89
CA VAL A 99 2.07 -3.16 6.31
C VAL A 99 2.26 -4.59 6.79
N ALA A 100 3.48 -5.14 6.70
CA ALA A 100 3.78 -6.46 7.18
C ALA A 100 3.48 -6.64 8.68
N GLN A 101 3.89 -5.69 9.52
CA GLN A 101 3.57 -5.70 10.95
C GLN A 101 2.06 -5.67 11.19
N THR A 102 1.32 -4.81 10.49
CA THR A 102 -0.15 -4.74 10.61
C THR A 102 -0.80 -6.08 10.24
N LEU A 103 -0.35 -6.76 9.18
CA LEU A 103 -0.87 -8.07 8.81
C LEU A 103 -0.59 -9.13 9.90
N VAL A 104 0.59 -9.08 10.52
CA VAL A 104 0.95 -9.95 11.64
C VAL A 104 0.05 -9.69 12.85
N ASP A 105 -0.14 -8.41 13.23
CA ASP A 105 -0.99 -8.03 14.37
C ASP A 105 -2.45 -8.47 14.14
N LEU A 106 -2.99 -8.26 12.94
CA LEU A 106 -4.34 -8.68 12.57
C LEU A 106 -4.52 -10.20 12.58
N SER A 107 -3.45 -10.96 12.31
CA SER A 107 -3.48 -12.42 12.34
C SER A 107 -3.54 -13.01 13.75
N GLU A 108 -3.33 -12.20 14.81
CA GLU A 108 -3.39 -12.66 16.21
C GLU A 108 -4.82 -12.87 16.72
N GLY A 109 -5.78 -12.20 16.12
CA GLY A 109 -7.17 -12.25 16.53
C GLY A 109 -7.94 -13.42 15.92
N ASN A 110 -8.94 -13.11 15.11
CA ASN A 110 -9.81 -14.09 14.46
C ASN A 110 -9.21 -14.58 13.14
N VAL A 111 -8.51 -15.73 13.15
CA VAL A 111 -7.85 -16.32 11.96
C VAL A 111 -8.85 -16.59 10.81
N PRO A 112 -10.04 -17.17 11.03
CA PRO A 112 -11.02 -17.34 9.97
C PRO A 112 -11.42 -16.02 9.30
N LEU A 113 -11.63 -14.98 10.08
CA LEU A 113 -11.98 -13.65 9.57
C LEU A 113 -10.80 -13.02 8.82
N PHE A 114 -9.58 -13.16 9.34
CA PHE A 114 -8.36 -12.70 8.68
C PHE A 114 -8.13 -13.40 7.33
N LEU A 115 -8.44 -14.68 7.23
CA LEU A 115 -8.41 -15.40 5.95
C LEU A 115 -9.59 -15.01 5.04
N GLY A 116 -10.76 -14.77 5.60
CA GLY A 116 -11.97 -14.42 4.84
C GLY A 116 -11.82 -13.15 3.97
N VAL A 117 -10.94 -12.20 4.35
CA VAL A 117 -10.72 -11.01 3.50
C VAL A 117 -10.04 -11.34 2.16
N THR A 118 -9.37 -12.49 2.04
CA THR A 118 -8.77 -12.93 0.78
C THR A 118 -9.82 -13.38 -0.23
N GLU A 119 -11.02 -13.74 0.23
CA GLU A 119 -12.16 -14.10 -0.62
C GLU A 119 -12.92 -12.87 -1.11
N ALA A 120 -12.70 -11.71 -0.49
CA ALA A 120 -13.31 -10.46 -0.93
C ALA A 120 -12.85 -10.16 -2.37
N ARG A 121 -13.72 -10.52 -3.34
CA ARG A 121 -13.48 -10.24 -4.76
C ARG A 121 -13.55 -8.74 -4.99
N ASN A 122 -12.40 -8.10 -5.02
CA ASN A 122 -12.34 -6.76 -5.59
C ASN A 122 -12.65 -6.88 -7.09
N ALA A 123 -13.53 -6.03 -7.59
CA ALA A 123 -13.86 -5.95 -9.01
C ALA A 123 -12.60 -5.75 -9.90
N ASN A 124 -11.53 -5.25 -9.30
CA ASN A 124 -10.20 -5.10 -9.90
C ASN A 124 -9.19 -5.92 -9.08
N PHE A 125 -9.22 -7.24 -9.22
CA PHE A 125 -8.20 -8.13 -8.63
C PHE A 125 -6.89 -7.93 -9.40
N ASP A 126 -6.06 -7.03 -8.88
CA ASP A 126 -4.76 -6.65 -9.44
C ASP A 126 -3.59 -7.35 -8.74
N ASP A 127 -2.40 -7.14 -9.23
CA ASP A 127 -1.17 -7.70 -8.66
C ASP A 127 -0.98 -7.30 -7.19
N ALA A 128 -1.42 -6.10 -6.80
CA ALA A 128 -1.36 -5.64 -5.41
C ALA A 128 -2.28 -6.46 -4.49
N GLY A 129 -3.50 -6.75 -4.94
CA GLY A 129 -4.43 -7.62 -4.22
C GLY A 129 -3.88 -9.04 -4.07
N ARG A 130 -3.27 -9.59 -5.13
CA ARG A 130 -2.61 -10.91 -5.09
C ARG A 130 -1.46 -10.94 -4.09
N ALA A 131 -0.58 -9.95 -4.10
CA ALA A 131 0.54 -9.87 -3.18
C ALA A 131 0.08 -9.81 -1.71
N VAL A 132 -0.96 -9.02 -1.40
CA VAL A 132 -1.52 -8.94 -0.05
C VAL A 132 -2.19 -10.25 0.35
N ASN A 133 -2.95 -10.90 -0.53
CA ASN A 133 -3.54 -12.20 -0.26
C ASN A 133 -2.48 -13.27 -0.01
N SER A 134 -1.41 -13.30 -0.81
CA SER A 134 -0.27 -14.21 -0.58
C SER A 134 0.36 -13.98 0.78
N ALA A 135 0.52 -12.72 1.20
CA ALA A 135 1.08 -12.39 2.51
C ALA A 135 0.16 -12.83 3.67
N ILE A 136 -1.16 -12.66 3.54
CA ILE A 136 -2.14 -13.12 4.53
C ILE A 136 -2.06 -14.64 4.69
N LEU A 137 -2.07 -15.38 3.58
CA LEU A 137 -1.97 -16.85 3.59
C LEU A 137 -0.65 -17.30 4.19
N ALA A 138 0.48 -16.69 3.77
CA ALA A 138 1.80 -17.04 4.28
C ALA A 138 1.93 -16.79 5.79
N VAL A 139 1.42 -15.67 6.30
CA VAL A 139 1.40 -15.35 7.74
C VAL A 139 0.52 -16.34 8.49
N ALA A 140 -0.67 -16.65 8.00
CA ALA A 140 -1.57 -17.61 8.64
C ALA A 140 -0.97 -19.03 8.72
N MET A 141 -0.26 -19.45 7.67
CA MET A 141 0.46 -20.72 7.67
C MET A 141 1.65 -20.70 8.64
N ALA A 142 2.48 -19.65 8.58
CA ALA A 142 3.65 -19.50 9.43
C ALA A 142 3.29 -19.45 10.93
N ARG A 143 2.13 -18.88 11.27
CA ARG A 143 1.62 -18.88 12.67
C ARG A 143 1.36 -20.28 13.24
N LYS A 144 1.18 -21.29 12.40
CA LYS A 144 1.10 -22.68 12.88
C LYS A 144 2.45 -23.22 13.36
N LEU A 145 3.53 -22.57 12.96
CA LEU A 145 4.91 -22.99 13.26
C LEU A 145 5.59 -22.08 14.30
N THR A 146 5.24 -20.79 14.34
CA THR A 146 5.88 -19.82 15.24
C THR A 146 4.93 -18.67 15.60
N ASN A 147 5.14 -18.11 16.80
CA ASN A 147 4.50 -16.85 17.24
C ASN A 147 5.50 -15.68 17.29
N ASP A 148 6.72 -15.87 16.80
CA ASP A 148 7.70 -14.78 16.73
C ASP A 148 7.28 -13.73 15.69
N ALA A 149 6.91 -12.54 16.17
CA ALA A 149 6.45 -11.44 15.34
C ALA A 149 7.52 -10.96 14.33
N VAL A 150 8.81 -11.12 14.67
CA VAL A 150 9.92 -10.74 13.77
C VAL A 150 9.97 -11.71 12.59
N VAL A 151 9.89 -13.01 12.88
CA VAL A 151 9.85 -14.07 11.85
C VAL A 151 8.62 -13.90 10.97
N LEU A 152 7.44 -13.74 11.56
CA LEU A 152 6.19 -13.54 10.84
C LEU A 152 6.22 -12.28 9.95
N SER A 153 6.81 -11.19 10.44
CA SER A 153 6.98 -9.96 9.64
C SER A 153 7.90 -10.17 8.44
N LYS A 154 8.98 -10.96 8.60
CA LYS A 154 9.86 -11.32 7.48
C LYS A 154 9.12 -12.17 6.44
N VAL A 155 8.33 -13.15 6.88
CA VAL A 155 7.48 -13.96 5.99
C VAL A 155 6.48 -13.08 5.25
N ALA A 156 5.82 -12.15 5.95
CA ALA A 156 4.90 -11.20 5.33
C ALA A 156 5.58 -10.35 4.26
N ILE A 157 6.76 -9.79 4.55
CA ILE A 157 7.52 -8.98 3.58
C ILE A 157 7.90 -9.83 2.37
N ALA A 158 8.45 -11.02 2.58
CA ALA A 158 8.82 -11.91 1.48
C ALA A 158 7.61 -12.24 0.58
N ALA A 159 6.46 -12.54 1.19
CA ALA A 159 5.23 -12.81 0.45
C ALA A 159 4.64 -11.57 -0.25
N LEU A 160 4.80 -10.37 0.29
CA LEU A 160 4.38 -9.12 -0.39
C LEU A 160 5.19 -8.83 -1.65
N VAL A 161 6.45 -9.25 -1.69
CA VAL A 161 7.37 -8.92 -2.79
C VAL A 161 7.77 -10.13 -3.64
N HIS A 162 7.17 -11.30 -3.42
CA HIS A 162 7.55 -12.54 -4.13
C HIS A 162 7.41 -12.46 -5.65
N ASP A 163 6.48 -11.64 -6.13
CA ASP A 163 6.18 -11.48 -7.56
C ASP A 163 6.36 -10.01 -8.01
N VAL A 164 7.33 -9.32 -7.42
CA VAL A 164 7.56 -7.88 -7.60
C VAL A 164 7.95 -7.50 -9.03
N ALA A 165 8.43 -8.44 -9.86
CA ALA A 165 8.76 -8.21 -11.26
C ALA A 165 7.52 -8.19 -12.17
N ARG A 166 6.42 -8.86 -11.79
CA ARG A 166 5.24 -9.03 -12.63
C ARG A 166 4.65 -7.71 -13.16
N PRO A 167 4.41 -6.68 -12.33
CA PRO A 167 3.81 -5.42 -12.80
C PRO A 167 4.60 -4.78 -13.93
N ARG A 168 5.95 -4.81 -13.81
CA ARG A 168 6.82 -4.29 -14.86
C ARG A 168 6.85 -5.18 -16.11
N ALA A 169 6.88 -6.49 -15.94
CA ALA A 169 6.84 -7.43 -17.06
C ALA A 169 5.55 -7.26 -17.87
N VAL A 170 4.40 -7.14 -17.20
CA VAL A 170 3.10 -6.85 -17.83
C VAL A 170 3.13 -5.50 -18.56
N ALA A 171 3.67 -4.45 -17.92
CA ALA A 171 3.78 -3.13 -18.55
C ALA A 171 4.67 -3.15 -19.81
N LEU A 172 5.77 -3.90 -19.80
CA LEU A 172 6.63 -4.06 -20.97
C LEU A 172 5.97 -4.89 -22.06
N ALA A 173 5.26 -5.98 -21.72
CA ALA A 173 4.51 -6.78 -22.68
C ALA A 173 3.41 -5.95 -23.36
N ALA A 174 2.74 -5.07 -22.64
CA ALA A 174 1.72 -4.17 -23.19
C ALA A 174 2.29 -3.10 -24.15
N GLN A 175 3.58 -2.78 -24.08
CA GLN A 175 4.27 -1.82 -24.96
C GLN A 175 4.87 -2.46 -26.23
N GLY A 176 4.91 -3.79 -26.33
CA GLY A 176 5.46 -4.51 -27.48
C GLY A 176 4.62 -4.38 -28.77
N GLU A 177 5.20 -4.73 -29.92
CA GLU A 177 4.58 -4.57 -31.27
C GLU A 177 3.23 -5.27 -31.45
N PHE A 178 2.90 -6.22 -30.59
CA PHE A 178 1.62 -6.97 -30.61
C PHE A 178 0.69 -6.58 -29.45
N GLY A 179 1.03 -5.58 -28.66
CA GLY A 179 0.56 -5.40 -27.29
C GLY A 179 -0.60 -4.45 -27.10
N ALA A 180 -1.49 -4.27 -28.05
CA ALA A 180 -2.73 -3.52 -27.78
C ALA A 180 -3.58 -4.29 -26.74
N GLY A 181 -3.32 -4.06 -25.45
CA GLY A 181 -4.20 -4.45 -24.36
C GLY A 181 -3.97 -5.84 -23.74
N THR A 182 -2.83 -6.50 -23.97
CA THR A 182 -2.53 -7.78 -23.30
C THR A 182 -2.22 -7.55 -21.82
N THR A 183 -3.06 -8.04 -20.93
CA THR A 183 -2.84 -8.03 -19.47
C THR A 183 -2.23 -9.34 -18.95
N SER A 184 -1.94 -10.30 -19.84
CA SER A 184 -1.36 -11.60 -19.52
C SER A 184 0.04 -11.73 -20.11
N LEU A 185 0.93 -12.36 -19.35
CA LEU A 185 2.25 -12.76 -19.82
C LEU A 185 2.16 -14.07 -20.60
N SER A 186 3.08 -14.29 -21.55
CA SER A 186 3.29 -15.59 -22.18
C SER A 186 3.96 -16.56 -21.20
N GLU A 187 3.94 -17.86 -21.48
CA GLU A 187 4.59 -18.88 -20.67
C GLU A 187 6.08 -18.61 -20.48
N ASP A 188 6.79 -18.25 -21.54
CA ASP A 188 8.21 -17.89 -21.49
C ASP A 188 8.47 -16.65 -20.58
N GLN A 189 7.57 -15.67 -20.61
CA GLN A 189 7.66 -14.48 -19.77
C GLN A 189 7.37 -14.80 -18.28
N GLU A 190 6.44 -15.73 -18.03
CA GLU A 190 6.16 -16.23 -16.69
C GLU A 190 7.37 -16.97 -16.10
N ASP A 191 8.05 -17.79 -16.90
CA ASP A 191 9.26 -18.51 -16.50
C ASP A 191 10.45 -17.59 -16.18
N GLU A 192 10.50 -16.40 -16.75
CA GLU A 192 11.52 -15.39 -16.47
C GLU A 192 11.22 -14.54 -15.21
N LEU A 193 10.00 -14.56 -14.67
CA LEU A 193 9.61 -13.75 -13.50
C LEU A 193 10.49 -13.96 -12.27
N PRO A 194 10.92 -15.18 -11.89
CA PRO A 194 11.79 -15.37 -10.73
C PRO A 194 13.12 -14.63 -10.86
N ARG A 195 13.71 -14.64 -12.08
CA ARG A 195 14.95 -13.90 -12.36
C ARG A 195 14.73 -12.40 -12.32
N GLY A 196 13.63 -11.93 -12.91
CA GLY A 196 13.20 -10.54 -12.85
C GLY A 196 12.98 -10.06 -11.42
N THR A 197 12.32 -10.87 -10.59
CA THR A 197 12.09 -10.60 -9.17
C THR A 197 13.42 -10.48 -8.42
N ALA A 198 14.36 -11.40 -8.60
CA ALA A 198 15.69 -11.31 -8.00
C ALA A 198 16.44 -10.04 -8.42
N ALA A 199 16.36 -9.65 -9.70
CA ALA A 199 16.98 -8.43 -10.20
C ALA A 199 16.36 -7.16 -9.57
N VAL A 200 15.03 -7.07 -9.49
CA VAL A 200 14.32 -5.95 -8.85
C VAL A 200 14.68 -5.85 -7.37
N LEU A 201 14.64 -6.97 -6.63
CA LEU A 201 15.00 -7.01 -5.21
C LEU A 201 16.46 -6.58 -4.98
N SER A 202 17.38 -6.98 -5.86
CA SER A 202 18.77 -6.55 -5.81
C SER A 202 18.92 -5.06 -6.06
N ALA A 203 18.16 -4.48 -7.00
CA ALA A 203 18.14 -3.06 -7.29
C ALA A 203 17.56 -2.22 -6.14
N LEU A 204 16.57 -2.75 -5.42
CA LEU A 204 15.99 -2.11 -4.24
C LEU A 204 16.95 -2.06 -3.04
N GLY A 205 18.01 -2.86 -3.02
CA GLY A 205 19.18 -2.82 -2.11
C GLY A 205 18.90 -2.98 -0.62
N ARG A 206 17.80 -2.46 -0.11
CA ARG A 206 17.46 -2.42 1.32
C ARG A 206 16.64 -3.61 1.83
N LEU A 207 16.11 -4.44 0.93
CA LEU A 207 15.44 -5.68 1.33
C LEU A 207 16.42 -6.75 1.79
N ASN A 208 17.67 -6.68 1.31
CA ASN A 208 18.70 -7.64 1.70
C ASN A 208 18.98 -7.63 3.20
N GLU A 209 18.90 -6.48 3.87
CA GLU A 209 19.06 -6.38 5.33
C GLU A 209 17.87 -6.95 6.11
N ALA A 210 16.68 -6.95 5.53
CA ALA A 210 15.46 -7.44 6.20
C ALA A 210 15.13 -8.90 5.87
N SER A 211 15.68 -9.44 4.77
CA SER A 211 15.36 -10.78 4.25
C SER A 211 16.47 -11.80 4.51
N ILE A 212 17.67 -11.37 4.89
CA ILE A 212 18.86 -12.23 5.05
C ILE A 212 19.26 -12.42 6.52
N HIS A 213 18.74 -11.61 7.43
CA HIS A 213 18.93 -11.73 8.87
C HIS A 213 17.62 -12.11 9.56
#